data_9ad2bca6d9921619026af6c475dafebf
#
_entry.id   9ad2bca6d9921619026af6c475dafebf
#
_cell.length_a   1.000
_cell.length_b   1.000
_cell.length_c   1.000
_cell.angle_alpha   90.00
_cell.angle_beta   90.00
_cell.angle_gamma   90.00
#
_symmetry.space_group_name_H-M   'P 1'
#
loop_
_entity.id
_entity.type
_entity.pdbx_description
1 polymer ?
#
loop_
_entity_poly.entity_id
_entity_poly.type
_entity_poly.pdbx_seq_one_letter_code
_entity_poly.pdbx_strand_id
1 'polypeptide(L)'
;MENHDVVRAHGMIDDPAALRAMTAFIYFMKGAMMVYNGEEKGDAHHVTLFDKDPVDWNGDIDLTNLLKRMHEIKQLPIMAEGSYEAKEVRKGVLEAVHSLGEGEEEKQLIGSFNTTGKKQAIPTQLPEGIYKNLYDGSSV
;
A
#
# COMPACT_ATOMS: atom_id res chain seq x y z
N MET A 1 -1.73 2.34 -8.74
CA MET A 1 -1.21 1.10 -9.36
C MET A 1 -1.80 0.86 -10.74
N GLU A 2 -2.82 1.57 -11.10
CA GLU A 2 -3.61 1.42 -12.31
C GLU A 2 -3.58 2.67 -13.18
N ASN A 3 -3.80 2.51 -14.45
CA ASN A 3 -4.07 3.57 -15.41
C ASN A 3 -4.83 2.98 -16.62
N HIS A 4 -5.14 3.80 -17.61
CA HIS A 4 -5.89 3.40 -18.80
C HIS A 4 -5.12 2.47 -19.77
N ASP A 5 -3.81 2.31 -19.59
CA ASP A 5 -2.94 1.51 -20.48
C ASP A 5 -2.64 0.11 -19.93
N VAL A 6 -3.00 -0.17 -18.68
CA VAL A 6 -2.66 -1.44 -18.02
C VAL A 6 -3.89 -2.14 -17.47
N VAL A 7 -3.77 -3.46 -17.33
CA VAL A 7 -4.80 -4.26 -16.66
C VAL A 7 -4.98 -3.76 -15.23
N ARG A 8 -6.23 -3.70 -14.78
CA ARG A 8 -6.60 -3.35 -13.40
C ARG A 8 -5.89 -4.25 -12.38
N ALA A 9 -5.52 -3.70 -11.25
CA ALA A 9 -4.85 -4.45 -10.19
C ALA A 9 -5.66 -5.66 -9.73
N HIS A 10 -6.97 -5.50 -9.55
CA HIS A 10 -7.87 -6.59 -9.20
C HIS A 10 -8.00 -7.63 -10.33
N GLY A 11 -7.83 -7.23 -11.58
CA GLY A 11 -7.75 -8.17 -12.72
C GLY A 11 -6.45 -8.99 -12.77
N MET A 12 -5.43 -8.61 -11.99
CA MET A 12 -4.15 -9.32 -11.89
C MET A 12 -3.98 -10.05 -10.55
N ILE A 13 -4.64 -9.60 -9.50
CA ILE A 13 -4.50 -10.09 -8.12
C ILE A 13 -5.87 -10.47 -7.59
N ASP A 14 -6.24 -11.73 -7.73
CA ASP A 14 -7.57 -12.24 -7.34
C ASP A 14 -7.77 -12.31 -5.82
N ASP A 15 -6.68 -12.51 -5.05
CA ASP A 15 -6.79 -12.61 -3.58
C ASP A 15 -6.98 -11.21 -2.96
N PRO A 16 -8.08 -10.96 -2.23
CA PRO A 16 -8.38 -9.64 -1.67
C PRO A 16 -7.36 -9.16 -0.64
N ALA A 17 -6.73 -10.07 0.13
CA ALA A 17 -5.74 -9.69 1.13
C ALA A 17 -4.41 -9.32 0.45
N ALA A 18 -4.02 -10.06 -0.58
CA ALA A 18 -2.85 -9.74 -1.41
C ALA A 18 -3.03 -8.40 -2.13
N LEU A 19 -4.23 -8.15 -2.72
CA LEU A 19 -4.55 -6.90 -3.39
C LEU A 19 -4.46 -5.71 -2.42
N ARG A 20 -5.06 -5.82 -1.22
CA ARG A 20 -4.98 -4.78 -0.18
C ARG A 20 -3.54 -4.51 0.25
N ALA A 21 -2.74 -5.55 0.46
CA ALA A 21 -1.34 -5.41 0.86
C ALA A 21 -0.49 -4.77 -0.23
N MET A 22 -0.69 -5.16 -1.50
CA MET A 22 0.03 -4.58 -2.63
C MET A 22 -0.37 -3.12 -2.86
N THR A 23 -1.66 -2.80 -2.78
CA THR A 23 -2.15 -1.41 -2.85
C THR A 23 -1.52 -0.58 -1.74
N ALA A 24 -1.54 -1.05 -0.49
CA ALA A 24 -0.91 -0.35 0.63
C ALA A 24 0.59 -0.13 0.41
N PHE A 25 1.33 -1.14 -0.06
CA PHE A 25 2.75 -1.02 -0.37
C PHE A 25 3.03 0.07 -1.40
N ILE A 26 2.29 0.08 -2.51
CA ILE A 26 2.48 1.07 -3.58
C ILE A 26 2.19 2.49 -3.09
N TYR A 27 1.14 2.68 -2.27
CA TYR A 27 0.84 3.97 -1.66
C TYR A 27 1.86 4.38 -0.59
N PHE A 28 2.57 3.42 0.00
CA PHE A 28 3.64 3.69 0.96
C PHE A 28 4.97 4.08 0.29
N MET A 29 5.17 3.81 -1.00
CA MET A 29 6.36 4.22 -1.74
C MET A 29 6.53 5.74 -1.74
N LYS A 30 7.77 6.22 -1.86
CA LYS A 30 8.07 7.64 -2.00
C LYS A 30 7.53 8.20 -3.32
N GLY A 31 7.08 9.44 -3.31
CA GLY A 31 6.54 10.13 -4.47
C GLY A 31 5.02 10.33 -4.43
N ALA A 32 4.47 10.93 -5.47
CA ALA A 32 3.03 11.17 -5.60
C ALA A 32 2.31 9.89 -6.05
N MET A 33 1.11 9.68 -5.52
CA MET A 33 0.25 8.56 -5.88
C MET A 33 -1.03 9.06 -6.53
N MET A 34 -1.53 8.28 -7.46
CA MET A 34 -2.79 8.51 -8.15
C MET A 34 -3.74 7.34 -7.87
N VAL A 35 -4.97 7.65 -7.49
CA VAL A 35 -6.07 6.68 -7.50
C VAL A 35 -6.69 6.72 -8.89
N TYR A 36 -6.66 5.61 -9.59
CA TYR A 36 -7.34 5.51 -10.87
C TYR A 36 -8.83 5.26 -10.65
N ASN A 37 -9.66 5.88 -11.47
CA ASN A 37 -11.12 5.84 -11.35
C ASN A 37 -11.67 4.40 -11.28
N GLY A 38 -12.32 4.03 -10.18
CA GLY A 38 -12.82 2.68 -9.90
C GLY A 38 -11.85 1.78 -9.10
N GLU A 39 -10.58 2.18 -8.91
CA GLU A 39 -9.61 1.44 -8.10
C GLU A 39 -10.13 1.24 -6.67
N GLU A 40 -10.79 2.25 -6.11
CA GLU A 40 -11.37 2.20 -4.76
C GLU A 40 -12.48 1.17 -4.59
N LYS A 41 -13.09 0.74 -5.69
CA LYS A 41 -14.13 -0.30 -5.70
C LYS A 41 -13.64 -1.65 -6.21
N GLY A 42 -12.35 -1.76 -6.46
CA GLY A 42 -11.77 -3.00 -6.96
C GLY A 42 -12.29 -3.39 -8.34
N ASP A 43 -12.58 -2.39 -9.19
CA ASP A 43 -12.99 -2.67 -10.56
C ASP A 43 -11.88 -3.48 -11.26
N ALA A 44 -12.22 -4.70 -11.70
CA ALA A 44 -11.29 -5.60 -12.38
C ALA A 44 -11.35 -5.48 -13.91
N HIS A 45 -12.30 -4.67 -14.41
CA HIS A 45 -12.57 -4.54 -15.82
C HIS A 45 -11.42 -3.82 -16.55
N HIS A 46 -10.92 -4.43 -17.63
CA HIS A 46 -9.95 -3.77 -18.51
C HIS A 46 -10.66 -2.78 -19.41
N VAL A 47 -10.39 -1.49 -19.20
CA VAL A 47 -11.06 -0.43 -19.95
C VAL A 47 -10.70 -0.44 -21.44
N THR A 48 -11.72 -0.23 -22.29
CA THR A 48 -11.49 0.10 -23.70
C THR A 48 -11.32 1.61 -23.86
N LEU A 49 -10.43 2.02 -24.77
CA LEU A 49 -10.20 3.42 -25.09
C LEU A 49 -11.07 3.93 -26.26
N PHE A 50 -11.82 3.03 -26.89
CA PHE A 50 -12.48 3.31 -28.17
C PHE A 50 -14.01 3.30 -28.08
N ASP A 51 -14.59 2.77 -26.99
CA ASP A 51 -16.01 2.66 -26.78
C ASP A 51 -16.43 3.28 -25.45
N LYS A 52 -17.75 3.46 -25.26
CA LYS A 52 -18.31 3.86 -23.96
C LYS A 52 -18.17 2.70 -22.99
N ASP A 53 -17.29 2.88 -22.01
CA ASP A 53 -16.91 1.85 -21.07
C ASP A 53 -16.96 2.40 -19.62
N PRO A 54 -18.12 2.34 -18.97
CA PRO A 54 -18.28 2.89 -17.63
C PRO A 54 -17.61 2.00 -16.58
N VAL A 55 -17.07 2.65 -15.54
CA VAL A 55 -16.56 1.97 -14.33
C VAL A 55 -17.67 1.16 -13.66
N ASP A 56 -17.38 -0.07 -13.26
CA ASP A 56 -18.25 -0.83 -12.37
C ASP A 56 -18.05 -0.40 -10.91
N TRP A 57 -19.03 0.35 -10.40
CA TRP A 57 -19.03 0.83 -9.02
C TRP A 57 -19.53 -0.21 -8.00
N ASN A 58 -19.93 -1.39 -8.44
CA ASN A 58 -20.47 -2.48 -7.61
C ASN A 58 -19.43 -3.60 -7.39
N GLY A 59 -18.15 -3.31 -7.56
CA GLY A 59 -17.08 -4.29 -7.36
C GLY A 59 -17.13 -4.97 -5.98
N ASP A 60 -16.68 -6.20 -5.93
CA ASP A 60 -16.71 -7.05 -4.73
C ASP A 60 -15.72 -6.62 -3.63
N ILE A 61 -14.80 -5.73 -3.97
CA ILE A 61 -13.75 -5.25 -3.06
C ILE A 61 -13.86 -3.74 -2.88
N ASP A 62 -14.00 -3.30 -1.63
CA ASP A 62 -13.95 -1.88 -1.27
C ASP A 62 -12.59 -1.54 -0.63
N LEU A 63 -11.80 -0.73 -1.33
CA LEU A 63 -10.50 -0.22 -0.87
C LEU A 63 -10.60 1.20 -0.31
N THR A 64 -11.77 1.80 -0.27
CA THR A 64 -11.97 3.22 0.10
C THR A 64 -11.33 3.55 1.46
N ASN A 65 -11.56 2.73 2.49
CA ASN A 65 -11.00 2.97 3.82
C ASN A 65 -9.48 2.77 3.86
N LEU A 66 -8.96 1.80 3.12
CA LEU A 66 -7.53 1.59 2.96
C LEU A 66 -6.88 2.83 2.33
N LEU A 67 -7.40 3.30 1.21
CA LEU A 67 -6.87 4.46 0.48
C LEU A 67 -6.93 5.73 1.31
N LYS A 68 -8.02 5.97 2.06
CA LYS A 68 -8.12 7.09 3.01
C LYS A 68 -7.02 7.03 4.05
N ARG A 69 -6.81 5.86 4.67
CA ARG A 69 -5.79 5.70 5.70
C ARG A 69 -4.38 5.85 5.14
N MET A 70 -4.12 5.29 3.96
CA MET A 70 -2.83 5.48 3.28
C MET A 70 -2.60 6.94 2.90
N HIS A 71 -3.65 7.67 2.51
CA HIS A 71 -3.55 9.11 2.28
C HIS A 71 -3.15 9.87 3.54
N GLU A 72 -3.76 9.59 4.70
CA GLU A 72 -3.38 10.20 5.98
C GLU A 72 -1.91 9.94 6.32
N ILE A 73 -1.44 8.69 6.17
CA ILE A 73 -0.04 8.33 6.37
C ILE A 73 0.86 9.09 5.39
N LYS A 74 0.43 9.22 4.14
CA LYS A 74 1.17 9.93 3.08
C LYS A 74 1.39 11.43 3.36
N GLN A 75 0.55 12.06 4.20
CA GLN A 75 0.70 13.46 4.61
C GLN A 75 1.78 13.66 5.69
N LEU A 76 2.33 12.60 6.27
CA LEU A 76 3.40 12.72 7.26
C LEU A 76 4.67 13.28 6.59
N PRO A 77 5.37 14.25 7.22
CA PRO A 77 6.60 14.83 6.66
C PRO A 77 7.64 13.78 6.27
N ILE A 78 7.78 12.72 7.06
CA ILE A 78 8.71 11.63 6.80
C ILE A 78 8.48 10.92 5.45
N MET A 79 7.25 10.90 4.94
CA MET A 79 6.92 10.31 3.63
C MET A 79 7.43 11.16 2.46
N ALA A 80 7.47 12.49 2.62
CA ALA A 80 7.92 13.42 1.58
C ALA A 80 9.43 13.68 1.68
N GLU A 81 9.92 13.97 2.88
CA GLU A 81 11.27 14.48 3.14
C GLU A 81 12.26 13.35 3.44
N GLY A 82 11.81 12.26 4.06
CA GLY A 82 12.65 11.14 4.48
C GLY A 82 13.36 10.43 3.32
N SER A 83 14.44 9.74 3.62
CA SER A 83 15.01 8.72 2.74
C SER A 83 14.02 7.56 2.59
N TYR A 84 14.20 6.72 1.57
CA TYR A 84 13.30 5.59 1.32
C TYR A 84 14.11 4.37 0.87
N GLU A 85 13.84 3.24 1.52
CA GLU A 85 14.35 1.93 1.11
C GLU A 85 13.24 0.91 1.14
N ALA A 86 13.27 -0.05 0.22
CA ALA A 86 12.35 -1.20 0.22
C ALA A 86 13.08 -2.47 -0.19
N LYS A 87 12.70 -3.59 0.42
CA LYS A 87 13.26 -4.91 0.15
C LYS A 87 12.21 -6.01 0.32
N GLU A 88 12.41 -7.11 -0.36
CA GLU A 88 11.69 -8.35 -0.06
C GLU A 88 12.43 -9.08 1.07
N VAL A 89 11.81 -9.15 2.26
CA VAL A 89 12.41 -9.82 3.44
C VAL A 89 12.12 -11.31 3.47
N ARG A 90 11.09 -11.74 2.76
CA ARG A 90 10.70 -13.13 2.51
C ARG A 90 9.87 -13.16 1.24
N LYS A 91 9.82 -14.27 0.53
CA LYS A 91 9.02 -14.39 -0.70
C LYS A 91 7.58 -13.89 -0.50
N GLY A 92 7.23 -12.83 -1.20
CA GLY A 92 5.93 -12.15 -1.13
C GLY A 92 5.71 -11.32 0.16
N VAL A 93 6.76 -11.03 0.94
CA VAL A 93 6.71 -10.10 2.07
C VAL A 93 7.68 -8.96 1.83
N LEU A 94 7.13 -7.77 1.67
CA LEU A 94 7.88 -6.55 1.41
C LEU A 94 7.99 -5.74 2.69
N GLU A 95 9.17 -5.19 2.94
CA GLU A 95 9.41 -4.19 3.97
C GLU A 95 9.88 -2.89 3.31
N ALA A 96 9.31 -1.78 3.73
CA ALA A 96 9.71 -0.46 3.27
C ALA A 96 9.93 0.45 4.47
N VAL A 97 10.98 1.27 4.43
CA VAL A 97 11.39 2.16 5.51
C VAL A 97 11.55 3.57 4.96
N HIS A 98 10.91 4.52 5.62
CA HIS A 98 11.23 5.93 5.50
C HIS A 98 12.00 6.37 6.75
N SER A 99 13.11 7.09 6.58
CA SER A 99 13.90 7.64 7.69
C SER A 99 14.04 9.15 7.54
N LEU A 100 13.85 9.89 8.64
CA LEU A 100 13.98 11.34 8.69
C LEU A 100 14.76 11.77 9.94
N GLY A 101 15.76 12.63 9.77
CA GLY A 101 16.69 13.05 10.80
C GLY A 101 17.99 12.25 10.77
N GLU A 102 18.87 12.50 11.74
CA GLU A 102 20.17 11.86 11.87
C GLU A 102 20.48 11.51 13.33
N GLY A 103 21.28 10.48 13.55
CA GLY A 103 21.74 10.06 14.87
C GLY A 103 20.62 9.68 15.82
N GLU A 104 20.64 10.20 17.05
CA GLU A 104 19.64 9.88 18.08
C GLU A 104 18.24 10.50 17.82
N GLU A 105 18.16 11.48 16.91
CA GLU A 105 16.90 12.11 16.51
C GLU A 105 16.28 11.48 15.27
N GLU A 106 16.89 10.46 14.70
CA GLU A 106 16.33 9.76 13.55
C GLU A 106 15.00 9.12 13.90
N LYS A 107 14.01 9.43 13.08
CA LYS A 107 12.67 8.80 13.12
C LYS A 107 12.51 7.87 11.96
N GLN A 108 11.91 6.72 12.20
CA GLN A 108 11.63 5.75 11.16
C GLN A 108 10.13 5.46 11.08
N LEU A 109 9.66 5.31 9.86
CA LEU A 109 8.32 4.81 9.55
C LEU A 109 8.48 3.54 8.72
N ILE A 110 8.04 2.42 9.28
CA ILE A 110 8.27 1.09 8.70
C ILE A 110 6.93 0.51 8.27
N GLY A 111 6.86 0.07 7.02
CA GLY A 111 5.75 -0.67 6.45
C GLY A 111 6.14 -2.11 6.17
N SER A 112 5.32 -3.07 6.63
CA SER A 112 5.48 -4.49 6.32
C SER A 112 4.23 -4.99 5.61
N PHE A 113 4.41 -5.53 4.41
CA PHE A 113 3.32 -5.86 3.48
C PHE A 113 3.41 -7.32 3.07
N ASN A 114 2.44 -8.10 3.49
CA ASN A 114 2.34 -9.52 3.12
C ASN A 114 1.43 -9.66 1.89
N THR A 115 2.03 -9.80 0.72
CA THR A 115 1.32 -9.89 -0.57
C THR A 115 0.98 -11.33 -0.98
N THR A 116 1.13 -12.30 -0.07
CA THR A 116 0.87 -13.71 -0.40
C THR A 116 -0.58 -14.14 -0.24
N GLY A 117 -1.44 -13.30 0.33
CA GLY A 117 -2.81 -13.68 0.71
C GLY A 117 -2.90 -14.68 1.88
N LYS A 118 -1.78 -15.17 2.39
CA LYS A 118 -1.75 -16.18 3.46
C LYS A 118 -1.20 -15.60 4.75
N LYS A 119 -1.80 -15.97 5.88
CA LYS A 119 -1.27 -15.58 7.19
C LYS A 119 0.12 -16.17 7.40
N GLN A 120 1.09 -15.32 7.72
CA GLN A 120 2.45 -15.72 8.06
C GLN A 120 3.11 -14.73 9.02
N ALA A 121 4.11 -15.21 9.77
CA ALA A 121 4.93 -14.33 10.58
C ALA A 121 5.84 -13.48 9.68
N ILE A 122 5.90 -12.20 9.97
CA ILE A 122 6.78 -11.25 9.29
C ILE A 122 8.05 -11.12 10.14
N PRO A 123 9.24 -11.47 9.59
CA PRO A 123 10.48 -11.20 10.29
C PRO A 123 10.67 -9.68 10.40
N THR A 124 11.03 -9.21 11.57
CA THR A 124 11.36 -7.81 11.80
C THR A 124 12.75 -7.68 12.40
N GLN A 125 13.44 -6.59 12.06
CA GLN A 125 14.70 -6.17 12.67
C GLN A 125 14.51 -5.01 13.64
N LEU A 126 13.24 -4.69 13.96
CA LEU A 126 12.93 -3.65 14.93
C LEU A 126 13.52 -4.00 16.30
N PRO A 127 14.15 -3.04 17.01
CA PRO A 127 14.49 -3.20 18.41
C PRO A 127 13.30 -3.58 19.27
N GLU A 128 13.55 -4.16 20.45
CA GLU A 128 12.48 -4.37 21.42
C GLU A 128 11.85 -3.04 21.82
N GLY A 129 10.53 -2.95 21.77
CA GLY A 129 9.83 -1.72 22.06
C GLY A 129 8.34 -1.82 21.79
N ILE A 130 7.62 -0.76 22.12
CA ILE A 130 6.20 -0.61 21.81
C ILE A 130 6.07 0.31 20.59
N TYR A 131 5.46 -0.21 19.54
CA TYR A 131 5.26 0.51 18.29
C TYR A 131 3.77 0.81 18.07
N LYS A 132 3.49 1.99 17.55
CA LYS A 132 2.14 2.38 17.15
C LYS A 132 1.90 1.97 15.71
N ASN A 133 0.92 1.11 15.49
CA ASN A 133 0.43 0.80 14.16
C ASN A 133 -0.39 1.99 13.63
N LEU A 134 0.12 2.66 12.63
CA LEU A 134 -0.56 3.82 12.05
C LEU A 134 -1.79 3.44 11.21
N TYR A 135 -1.93 2.20 10.80
CA TYR A 135 -3.07 1.77 10.01
C TYR A 135 -4.35 1.68 10.84
N ASP A 136 -4.29 1.08 12.03
CA ASP A 136 -5.46 0.83 12.88
C ASP A 136 -5.37 1.47 14.28
N GLY A 137 -4.24 2.09 14.61
CA GLY A 137 -4.00 2.74 15.91
C GLY A 137 -3.63 1.79 17.04
N SER A 138 -3.52 0.48 16.78
CA SER A 138 -3.10 -0.51 17.77
C SER A 138 -1.65 -0.33 18.21
N SER A 139 -1.29 -0.92 19.33
CA SER A 139 0.11 -1.07 19.76
C SER A 139 0.58 -2.49 19.47
N VAL A 140 1.79 -2.62 18.98
CA VAL A 140 2.48 -3.88 18.69
C VAL A 140 3.83 -3.90 19.38
#